data_d2b90f91f6fe8674d3f0d0b187e0f610
#
_entry.id   d2b90f91f6fe8674d3f0d0b187e0f610
#
_cell.length_a   1.000
_cell.length_b   1.000
_cell.length_c   1.000
_cell.angle_alpha   90.00
_cell.angle_beta   90.00
_cell.angle_gamma   90.00
#
_symmetry.space_group_name_H-M   'P 1'
#
loop_
_entity.id
_entity.type
_entity.pdbx_description
1 polymer ?
#
loop_
_entity_poly.entity_id
_entity_poly.type
_entity_poly.pdbx_seq_one_letter_code
_entity_poly.pdbx_strand_id
1 'polypeptide(L)'
;LKGCIILKIIKASTYIPVSSDAFALPLPLRLELFWANTLLCAYRIDEDKTVDFTYNINTDIPILTPVSHKLKIENIYFLIRSRIFPDAPYTAPMLKQLGLEKYDPYEILMRTHGMQTADCYWIKRSDEQIDFEGAGRQYAKLFLPSGEPEAPQPLSSLENFLKQ
;
A
#
# COMPACT_ATOMS: atom_id res chain seq x y z
N LEU A 1 -8.95 3.59 37.38
CA LEU A 1 -7.96 2.57 37.02
C LEU A 1 -7.65 2.73 35.51
N LYS A 2 -6.51 3.36 35.18
CA LYS A 2 -6.01 3.52 33.82
C LYS A 2 -5.34 2.23 33.39
N GLY A 3 -5.96 1.47 32.49
CA GLY A 3 -5.35 0.32 31.86
C GLY A 3 -4.29 0.77 30.87
N CYS A 4 -3.03 0.59 31.24
CA CYS A 4 -1.89 0.78 30.36
C CYS A 4 -1.82 -0.42 29.40
N ILE A 5 -2.20 -0.22 28.14
CA ILE A 5 -1.99 -1.24 27.09
C ILE A 5 -0.52 -1.16 26.72
N ILE A 6 0.27 -2.11 27.22
CA ILE A 6 1.64 -2.31 26.79
C ILE A 6 1.59 -2.94 25.40
N LEU A 7 1.77 -2.13 24.38
CA LEU A 7 2.09 -2.62 23.04
C LEU A 7 3.43 -3.37 23.11
N LYS A 8 3.38 -4.69 23.14
CA LYS A 8 4.56 -5.52 22.90
C LYS A 8 5.08 -5.18 21.51
N ILE A 9 6.22 -4.49 21.46
CA ILE A 9 7.01 -4.34 20.26
C ILE A 9 7.38 -5.75 19.81
N ILE A 10 6.73 -6.25 18.80
CA ILE A 10 7.14 -7.46 18.09
C ILE A 10 8.50 -7.12 17.49
N LYS A 11 9.55 -7.68 18.08
CA LYS A 11 10.91 -7.59 17.53
C LYS A 11 10.87 -7.92 16.06
N ALA A 12 11.42 -7.01 15.27
CA ALA A 12 11.54 -7.08 13.84
C ALA A 12 11.85 -8.51 13.39
N SER A 13 10.93 -9.08 12.67
CA SER A 13 11.14 -10.20 11.78
C SER A 13 12.37 -9.91 10.94
N THR A 14 13.23 -10.90 10.85
CA THR A 14 14.42 -11.03 10.04
C THR A 14 14.37 -10.12 8.81
N TYR A 15 15.21 -9.10 8.81
CA TYR A 15 15.47 -8.26 7.65
C TYR A 15 15.94 -9.16 6.50
N ILE A 16 15.05 -9.55 5.63
CA ILE A 16 15.42 -10.07 4.32
C ILE A 16 15.91 -8.84 3.57
N PRO A 17 17.19 -8.77 3.18
CA PRO A 17 17.65 -7.67 2.35
C PRO A 17 16.85 -7.74 1.05
N VAL A 18 15.83 -6.91 0.95
CA VAL A 18 15.16 -6.65 -0.32
C VAL A 18 16.25 -6.05 -1.19
N SER A 19 16.63 -6.78 -2.24
CA SER A 19 17.56 -6.30 -3.24
C SER A 19 17.26 -4.83 -3.51
N SER A 20 18.25 -3.98 -3.34
CA SER A 20 18.15 -2.54 -3.55
C SER A 20 18.05 -2.19 -5.03
N ASP A 21 17.69 -3.16 -5.88
CA ASP A 21 17.63 -2.99 -7.32
C ASP A 21 16.58 -1.94 -7.64
N ALA A 22 17.10 -0.81 -8.08
CA ALA A 22 16.31 0.27 -8.61
C ALA A 22 15.47 -0.25 -9.78
N PHE A 23 14.21 0.10 -9.79
CA PHE A 23 13.33 -0.11 -10.94
C PHE A 23 12.94 1.25 -11.55
N ALA A 24 12.43 1.24 -12.77
CA ALA A 24 12.04 2.47 -13.43
C ALA A 24 10.84 3.11 -12.74
N LEU A 25 10.94 4.41 -12.48
CA LEU A 25 9.80 5.23 -12.07
C LEU A 25 9.57 6.29 -13.16
N PRO A 26 8.32 6.61 -13.50
CA PRO A 26 7.99 7.69 -14.44
C PRO A 26 8.18 9.04 -13.75
N LEU A 27 9.38 9.58 -13.80
CA LEU A 27 9.70 10.85 -13.17
C LEU A 27 9.33 12.04 -14.09
N PRO A 28 8.90 13.17 -13.52
CA PRO A 28 8.65 13.42 -12.10
C PRO A 28 7.39 12.69 -11.62
N LEU A 29 7.35 12.26 -10.36
CA LEU A 29 6.28 11.47 -9.80
C LEU A 29 5.77 12.06 -8.48
N ARG A 30 4.45 12.00 -8.26
CA ARG A 30 3.83 12.38 -6.99
C ARG A 30 2.97 11.23 -6.50
N LEU A 31 3.25 10.76 -5.28
CA LEU A 31 2.52 9.69 -4.63
C LEU A 31 1.92 10.18 -3.31
N GLU A 32 0.76 9.64 -2.98
CA GLU A 32 0.06 9.91 -1.73
C GLU A 32 -0.18 8.58 -1.01
N LEU A 33 0.25 8.50 0.25
CA LEU A 33 0.04 7.36 1.14
C LEU A 33 -1.13 7.67 2.07
N PHE A 34 -2.08 6.77 2.12
CA PHE A 34 -3.27 6.87 2.95
C PHE A 34 -3.38 5.70 3.94
N TRP A 35 -4.13 5.94 5.00
CA TRP A 35 -4.79 4.92 5.81
C TRP A 35 -6.30 5.14 5.70
N ALA A 36 -7.02 4.19 5.09
CA ALA A 36 -8.42 4.39 4.70
C ALA A 36 -8.58 5.73 3.96
N ASN A 37 -9.40 6.64 4.47
CA ASN A 37 -9.62 7.96 3.86
C ASN A 37 -8.70 9.07 4.43
N THR A 38 -7.75 8.73 5.31
CA THR A 38 -6.84 9.70 5.93
C THR A 38 -5.52 9.77 5.16
N LEU A 39 -5.20 10.93 4.58
CA LEU A 39 -3.88 11.19 3.99
C LEU A 39 -2.83 11.20 5.10
N LEU A 40 -1.83 10.34 4.99
CA LEU A 40 -0.71 10.25 5.92
C LEU A 40 0.51 11.02 5.44
N CYS A 41 0.85 10.85 4.17
CA CYS A 41 2.06 11.42 3.60
C CYS A 41 1.89 11.62 2.09
N ALA A 42 2.46 12.71 1.58
CA ALA A 42 2.60 12.94 0.15
C ALA A 42 4.08 13.07 -0.22
N TYR A 43 4.49 12.38 -1.27
CA TYR A 43 5.85 12.34 -1.79
C TYR A 43 5.90 13.03 -3.15
N ARG A 44 6.91 13.87 -3.36
CA ARG A 44 7.29 14.42 -4.65
C ARG A 44 8.68 13.92 -5.00
N ILE A 45 8.79 13.26 -6.15
CA ILE A 45 10.05 12.74 -6.67
C ILE A 45 10.32 13.49 -7.96
N ASP A 46 11.37 14.28 -7.99
CA ASP A 46 11.77 15.09 -9.14
C ASP A 46 12.59 14.25 -10.14
N GLU A 47 12.88 14.80 -11.32
CA GLU A 47 13.62 14.10 -12.39
C GLU A 47 15.02 13.69 -11.97
N ASP A 48 15.67 14.46 -11.10
CA ASP A 48 16.99 14.18 -10.53
C ASP A 48 16.95 13.16 -9.38
N LYS A 49 15.78 12.57 -9.09
CA LYS A 49 15.50 11.63 -8.00
C LYS A 49 15.55 12.25 -6.60
N THR A 50 15.56 13.57 -6.49
CA THR A 50 15.35 14.23 -5.20
C THR A 50 13.94 13.92 -4.69
N VAL A 51 13.82 13.57 -3.42
CA VAL A 51 12.55 13.23 -2.77
C VAL A 51 12.22 14.27 -1.70
N ASP A 52 11.15 15.01 -1.94
CA ASP A 52 10.50 15.82 -0.93
C ASP A 52 9.26 15.10 -0.42
N PHE A 53 8.91 15.32 0.84
CA PHE A 53 7.69 14.78 1.40
C PHE A 53 7.05 15.71 2.41
N THR A 54 5.73 15.60 2.51
CA THR A 54 4.93 16.20 3.58
C THR A 54 4.16 15.11 4.29
N TYR A 55 3.96 15.25 5.59
CA TYR A 55 3.21 14.27 6.37
C TYR A 55 2.19 14.94 7.28
N ASN A 56 1.14 14.19 7.60
CA ASN A 56 0.06 14.65 8.47
C ASN A 56 0.47 14.47 9.93
N ILE A 57 0.74 15.58 10.60
CA ILE A 57 1.13 15.60 12.03
C ILE A 57 -0.05 15.37 12.98
N ASN A 58 -1.27 15.38 12.47
CA ASN A 58 -2.50 15.27 13.28
C ASN A 58 -3.01 13.81 13.34
N THR A 59 -2.18 12.84 13.07
CA THR A 59 -2.54 11.42 13.14
C THR A 59 -1.49 10.62 13.90
N ASP A 60 -1.95 9.69 14.73
CA ASP A 60 -1.09 8.72 15.44
C ASP A 60 -0.83 7.45 14.61
N ILE A 61 -1.34 7.40 13.37
CA ILE A 61 -1.16 6.26 12.46
C ILE A 61 0.29 6.25 11.98
N PRO A 62 1.02 5.14 12.13
CA PRO A 62 2.41 5.05 11.69
C PRO A 62 2.57 5.28 10.19
N ILE A 63 3.56 6.06 9.79
CA ILE A 63 3.96 6.23 8.40
C ILE A 63 4.92 5.09 8.03
N LEU A 64 4.73 4.49 6.86
CA LEU A 64 5.52 3.33 6.39
C LEU A 64 6.96 3.67 5.97
N THR A 65 7.28 4.95 5.87
CA THR A 65 8.65 5.41 5.57
C THR A 65 9.28 6.06 6.80
N PRO A 66 10.62 6.06 6.91
CA PRO A 66 11.30 6.81 7.95
C PRO A 66 10.94 8.29 7.86
N VAL A 67 10.50 8.88 8.97
CA VAL A 67 10.29 10.33 9.08
C VAL A 67 11.66 10.97 9.31
N SER A 68 12.50 11.02 8.30
CA SER A 68 13.79 11.71 8.35
C SER A 68 13.76 12.92 7.42
N HIS A 69 14.47 13.98 7.78
CA HIS A 69 14.51 15.21 6.99
C HIS A 69 15.16 15.04 5.59
N LYS A 70 15.62 13.85 5.25
CA LYS A 70 16.23 13.52 3.95
C LYS A 70 15.80 12.11 3.53
N LEU A 71 14.60 11.99 2.96
CA LEU A 71 14.23 10.77 2.25
C LEU A 71 15.07 10.66 0.98
N LYS A 72 15.50 9.43 0.72
CA LYS A 72 16.19 9.06 -0.51
C LYS A 72 15.25 8.26 -1.41
N ILE A 73 15.56 8.19 -2.68
CA ILE A 73 14.78 7.41 -3.66
C ILE A 73 14.67 5.94 -3.26
N GLU A 74 15.68 5.38 -2.58
CA GLU A 74 15.68 4.00 -2.08
C GLU A 74 14.55 3.77 -1.05
N ASN A 75 14.18 4.79 -0.29
CA ASN A 75 13.05 4.70 0.64
C ASN A 75 11.71 4.57 -0.12
N ILE A 76 11.60 5.19 -1.28
CA ILE A 76 10.43 5.05 -2.16
C ILE A 76 10.41 3.66 -2.81
N TYR A 77 11.54 3.16 -3.29
CA TYR A 77 11.64 1.80 -3.80
C TYR A 77 11.24 0.76 -2.74
N PHE A 78 11.72 0.96 -1.50
CA PHE A 78 11.35 0.11 -0.38
C PHE A 78 9.86 0.18 -0.07
N LEU A 79 9.29 1.40 0.00
CA LEU A 79 7.86 1.60 0.22
C LEU A 79 7.04 0.83 -0.82
N ILE A 80 7.33 1.01 -2.10
CA ILE A 80 6.61 0.36 -3.19
C ILE A 80 6.72 -1.17 -3.06
N ARG A 81 7.94 -1.70 -2.90
CA ARG A 81 8.16 -3.14 -2.77
C ARG A 81 7.49 -3.76 -1.55
N SER A 82 7.38 -3.01 -0.45
CA SER A 82 6.70 -3.49 0.76
C SER A 82 5.18 -3.61 0.58
N ARG A 83 4.62 -2.99 -0.45
CA ARG A 83 3.18 -2.92 -0.71
C ARG A 83 2.70 -3.76 -1.89
N ILE A 84 3.60 -4.45 -2.57
CA ILE A 84 3.28 -5.32 -3.70
C ILE A 84 3.76 -6.75 -3.45
N PHE A 85 3.30 -7.70 -4.25
CA PHE A 85 3.81 -9.07 -4.16
C PHE A 85 5.23 -9.17 -4.75
N PRO A 86 6.06 -10.12 -4.28
CA PRO A 86 7.45 -10.27 -4.73
C PRO A 86 7.55 -10.78 -6.17
N ASP A 87 8.70 -10.55 -6.79
CA ASP A 87 9.07 -11.21 -8.06
C ASP A 87 9.45 -12.67 -7.79
N ALA A 88 8.54 -13.58 -8.07
CA ALA A 88 8.72 -14.99 -7.81
C ALA A 88 7.90 -15.84 -8.81
N PRO A 89 8.34 -17.07 -9.14
CA PRO A 89 7.62 -17.91 -10.09
C PRO A 89 6.14 -18.14 -9.77
N TYR A 90 5.80 -18.23 -8.48
CA TYR A 90 4.41 -18.45 -8.01
C TYR A 90 3.51 -17.22 -8.18
N THR A 91 4.05 -16.05 -8.48
CA THR A 91 3.28 -14.82 -8.70
C THR A 91 2.92 -14.57 -10.17
N ALA A 92 3.38 -15.41 -11.09
CA ALA A 92 3.04 -15.31 -12.51
C ALA A 92 1.52 -15.27 -12.80
N PRO A 93 0.65 -16.05 -12.12
CA PRO A 93 -0.79 -15.93 -12.30
C PRO A 93 -1.33 -14.54 -11.92
N MET A 94 -0.78 -13.91 -10.89
CA MET A 94 -1.17 -12.58 -10.45
C MET A 94 -0.79 -11.51 -11.49
N LEU A 95 0.40 -11.61 -12.08
CA LEU A 95 0.80 -10.72 -13.20
C LEU A 95 -0.16 -10.83 -14.36
N LYS A 96 -0.57 -12.04 -14.73
CA LYS A 96 -1.54 -12.27 -15.80
C LYS A 96 -2.90 -11.64 -15.47
N GLN A 97 -3.39 -11.76 -14.23
CA GLN A 97 -4.62 -11.11 -13.79
C GLN A 97 -4.54 -9.59 -13.87
N LEU A 98 -3.36 -9.03 -13.57
CA LEU A 98 -3.08 -7.60 -13.74
C LEU A 98 -2.91 -7.19 -15.21
N GLY A 99 -2.86 -8.13 -16.16
CA GLY A 99 -2.58 -7.85 -17.57
C GLY A 99 -1.13 -7.40 -17.80
N LEU A 100 -0.20 -7.89 -16.99
CA LEU A 100 1.23 -7.59 -17.08
C LEU A 100 1.98 -8.80 -17.66
N GLU A 101 2.83 -8.54 -18.66
CA GLU A 101 3.68 -9.58 -19.28
C GLU A 101 4.96 -9.83 -18.48
N LYS A 102 5.40 -8.83 -17.71
CA LYS A 102 6.61 -8.89 -16.90
C LYS A 102 6.39 -8.23 -15.55
N TYR A 103 7.22 -8.59 -14.59
CA TYR A 103 7.22 -7.98 -13.28
C TYR A 103 7.71 -6.53 -13.38
N ASP A 104 6.83 -5.59 -13.03
CA ASP A 104 7.12 -4.16 -12.93
C ASP A 104 6.52 -3.63 -11.62
N PRO A 105 7.37 -3.28 -10.64
CA PRO A 105 6.90 -2.83 -9.34
C PRO A 105 5.99 -1.61 -9.38
N TYR A 106 6.28 -0.65 -10.26
CA TYR A 106 5.46 0.55 -10.38
C TYR A 106 4.08 0.23 -10.99
N GLU A 107 4.05 -0.54 -12.06
CA GLU A 107 2.80 -0.94 -12.70
C GLU A 107 1.93 -1.80 -11.79
N ILE A 108 2.54 -2.71 -11.01
CA ILE A 108 1.83 -3.50 -10.02
C ILE A 108 1.23 -2.57 -8.95
N LEU A 109 2.01 -1.62 -8.42
CA LEU A 109 1.51 -0.65 -7.45
C LEU A 109 0.30 0.11 -7.98
N MET A 110 0.39 0.65 -9.20
CA MET A 110 -0.67 1.45 -9.81
C MET A 110 -1.96 0.67 -10.03
N ARG A 111 -1.88 -0.63 -10.30
CA ARG A 111 -3.05 -1.50 -10.50
C ARG A 111 -3.66 -2.02 -9.21
N THR A 112 -2.86 -2.15 -8.16
CA THR A 112 -3.28 -2.68 -6.86
C THR A 112 -3.45 -1.59 -5.81
N HIS A 113 -3.00 -0.37 -6.08
CA HIS A 113 -2.85 0.73 -5.11
C HIS A 113 -2.05 0.32 -3.86
N GLY A 114 -1.22 -0.72 -3.96
CA GLY A 114 -0.48 -1.27 -2.83
C GLY A 114 -1.37 -1.76 -1.69
N MET A 115 -2.63 -2.07 -1.96
CA MET A 115 -3.57 -2.60 -0.96
C MET A 115 -3.16 -4.01 -0.53
N GLN A 116 -3.38 -4.30 0.74
CA GLN A 116 -3.19 -5.63 1.32
C GLN A 116 -4.39 -5.96 2.22
N THR A 117 -4.69 -7.23 2.34
CA THR A 117 -5.83 -7.69 3.16
C THR A 117 -5.60 -7.53 4.66
N ALA A 118 -4.34 -7.28 5.08
CA ALA A 118 -3.95 -7.22 6.48
C ALA A 118 -4.05 -5.81 7.09
N ASP A 119 -4.22 -4.78 6.27
CA ASP A 119 -4.24 -3.39 6.74
C ASP A 119 -5.08 -2.47 5.83
N CYS A 120 -5.15 -1.18 6.18
CA CYS A 120 -5.88 -0.17 5.41
C CYS A 120 -4.96 0.83 4.69
N TYR A 121 -3.66 0.53 4.58
CA TYR A 121 -2.75 1.38 3.82
C TYR A 121 -2.97 1.20 2.32
N TRP A 122 -2.89 2.30 1.59
CA TRP A 122 -2.92 2.30 0.13
C TRP A 122 -2.21 3.53 -0.43
N ILE A 123 -1.83 3.46 -1.69
CA ILE A 123 -1.05 4.48 -2.37
C ILE A 123 -1.71 4.80 -3.69
N LYS A 124 -1.78 6.08 -4.02
CA LYS A 124 -2.19 6.55 -5.35
C LYS A 124 -1.25 7.61 -5.87
N ARG A 125 -1.36 7.92 -7.16
CA ARG A 125 -0.79 9.17 -7.68
C ARG A 125 -1.68 10.34 -7.25
N SER A 126 -1.08 11.52 -7.09
CA SER A 126 -1.82 12.72 -6.66
C SER A 126 -2.84 13.22 -7.69
N ASP A 127 -2.71 12.81 -8.97
CA ASP A 127 -3.63 13.16 -10.05
C ASP A 127 -4.80 12.16 -10.22
N GLU A 128 -4.81 11.06 -9.47
CA GLU A 128 -5.90 10.08 -9.53
C GLU A 128 -7.08 10.49 -8.66
N GLN A 129 -8.28 10.41 -9.27
CA GLN A 129 -9.56 10.68 -8.59
C GLN A 129 -10.17 9.36 -8.10
N ILE A 130 -9.57 8.78 -7.08
CA ILE A 130 -10.02 7.53 -6.46
C ILE A 130 -9.96 7.64 -4.94
N ASP A 131 -10.94 7.05 -4.26
CA ASP A 131 -11.00 6.92 -2.81
C ASP A 131 -10.65 5.50 -2.35
N PHE A 132 -10.59 5.28 -1.05
CA PHE A 132 -10.27 3.97 -0.45
C PHE A 132 -11.23 2.87 -0.91
N GLU A 133 -12.52 3.16 -1.00
CA GLU A 133 -13.52 2.18 -1.43
C GLU A 133 -13.36 1.83 -2.91
N GLY A 134 -13.08 2.83 -3.75
CA GLY A 134 -12.80 2.65 -5.17
C GLY A 134 -11.57 1.80 -5.41
N ALA A 135 -10.47 2.08 -4.70
CA ALA A 135 -9.24 1.30 -4.75
C ALA A 135 -9.49 -0.15 -4.28
N GLY A 136 -10.27 -0.33 -3.20
CA GLY A 136 -10.65 -1.64 -2.68
C GLY A 136 -11.47 -2.46 -3.68
N ARG A 137 -12.42 -1.83 -4.38
CA ARG A 137 -13.17 -2.51 -5.45
C ARG A 137 -12.29 -2.91 -6.64
N GLN A 138 -11.32 -2.08 -7.01
CA GLN A 138 -10.37 -2.44 -8.06
C GLN A 138 -9.49 -3.61 -7.62
N TYR A 139 -8.93 -3.56 -6.42
CA TYR A 139 -8.13 -4.63 -5.86
C TYR A 139 -8.90 -5.95 -5.79
N ALA A 140 -10.13 -5.93 -5.28
CA ALA A 140 -10.98 -7.12 -5.16
C ALA A 140 -11.23 -7.79 -6.51
N LYS A 141 -11.50 -7.02 -7.57
CA LYS A 141 -11.71 -7.55 -8.94
C LYS A 141 -10.50 -8.29 -9.48
N LEU A 142 -9.29 -7.94 -9.04
CA LEU A 142 -8.06 -8.57 -9.51
C LEU A 142 -7.82 -9.94 -8.86
N PHE A 143 -8.33 -10.17 -7.65
CA PHE A 143 -8.02 -11.36 -6.86
C PHE A 143 -9.22 -12.25 -6.57
N LEU A 144 -10.43 -11.78 -6.85
CA LEU A 144 -11.62 -12.64 -6.79
C LEU A 144 -11.77 -13.38 -8.12
N PRO A 145 -12.02 -14.70 -8.10
CA PRO A 145 -12.40 -15.41 -9.31
C PRO A 145 -13.65 -14.73 -9.89
N SER A 146 -13.74 -14.67 -11.22
CA SER A 146 -14.79 -14.02 -12.00
C SER A 146 -16.19 -14.63 -11.75
N GLY A 147 -16.69 -14.44 -10.56
CA GLY A 147 -18.09 -14.51 -10.17
C GLY A 147 -18.45 -13.10 -9.72
N GLU A 148 -19.65 -12.63 -10.07
CA GLU A 148 -20.12 -11.31 -9.67
C GLU A 148 -19.78 -11.05 -8.20
N PRO A 149 -19.22 -9.90 -7.85
CA PRO A 149 -18.98 -9.57 -6.45
C PRO A 149 -20.35 -9.57 -5.77
N GLU A 150 -20.58 -10.53 -4.89
CA GLU A 150 -21.70 -10.44 -3.94
C GLU A 150 -21.59 -9.06 -3.29
N ALA A 151 -22.64 -8.26 -3.43
CA ALA A 151 -22.68 -6.93 -2.83
C ALA A 151 -22.24 -7.06 -1.36
N PRO A 152 -21.38 -6.16 -0.84
CA PRO A 152 -20.92 -6.25 0.53
C PRO A 152 -22.14 -6.42 1.44
N GLN A 153 -22.19 -7.57 2.12
CA GLN A 153 -23.24 -7.84 3.08
C GLN A 153 -23.26 -6.72 4.11
N PRO A 154 -24.39 -6.08 4.36
CA PRO A 154 -24.45 -5.01 5.34
C PRO A 154 -23.98 -5.56 6.69
N LEU A 155 -23.25 -4.74 7.44
CA LEU A 155 -22.64 -5.05 8.75
C LEU A 155 -23.58 -5.67 9.80
N SER A 156 -24.87 -5.81 9.50
CA SER A 156 -25.86 -6.54 10.31
C SER A 156 -25.53 -8.01 10.55
N SER A 157 -24.62 -8.61 9.75
CA SER A 157 -24.17 -9.99 9.99
C SER A 157 -23.16 -10.12 11.13
N LEU A 158 -22.45 -9.05 11.48
CA LEU A 158 -21.51 -9.03 12.62
C LEU A 158 -22.21 -8.99 13.97
N GLU A 159 -23.40 -8.39 14.05
CA GLU A 159 -24.19 -8.37 15.30
C GLU A 159 -24.72 -9.77 15.69
N ASN A 160 -24.91 -10.66 14.72
CA ASN A 160 -25.36 -12.03 15.00
C ASN A 160 -24.22 -12.95 15.47
N PHE A 161 -22.96 -12.61 15.17
CA PHE A 161 -21.81 -13.41 15.61
C PHE A 161 -21.41 -13.11 17.07
N LEU A 162 -21.78 -11.95 17.58
CA LEU A 162 -21.48 -11.53 18.97
C LEU A 162 -22.54 -11.95 19.98
N LYS A 163 -23.62 -12.63 19.57
CA LYS A 163 -24.72 -13.08 20.41
C LYS A 163 -24.74 -14.61 20.64
N GLN A 164 -23.72 -15.33 20.20
CA GLN A 164 -23.48 -16.73 20.54
C GLN A 164 -22.32 -16.83 21.54
#